data_274926efc4de3170c41963c981e6d255
#
_entry.id   274926efc4de3170c41963c981e6d255
#
_cell.length_a   1.000
_cell.length_b   1.000
_cell.length_c   1.000
_cell.angle_alpha   90.00
_cell.angle_beta   90.00
_cell.angle_gamma   90.00
#
_symmetry.space_group_name_H-M   'P 1'
#
loop_
_entity.id
_entity.type
_entity.pdbx_description
1 polymer ?
#
loop_
_entity_poly.entity_id
_entity_poly.type
_entity_poly.pdbx_seq_one_letter_code
_entity_poly.pdbx_strand_id
1 'polypeptide(L)'
;MNNKLQVLVIDDDAVVGRSFDRVLSDKGYEVSTVLSGEAALDSIEKEDYDVVFTDIKMPGIDGLEVTERIKERCPWTPVVVITGYGTEENEAKAAVLGASGFVRKPLTPEIIESITLKAVSESEVILEAEELANQDEMVVEVATETEEVVSETGEVSRKARNIGLFFASPFIALGYVIALPFVGFYQFIKLAKEARAKKNASK
;
A
#
# COMPACT_ATOMS: atom_id res chain seq x y z
N MET A 1 -5.82 -0.39 29.08
CA MET A 1 -6.42 0.83 28.51
C MET A 1 -6.95 0.40 27.15
N ASN A 2 -8.26 0.53 26.92
CA ASN A 2 -8.82 0.19 25.61
C ASN A 2 -8.45 1.35 24.68
N ASN A 3 -7.39 1.16 23.88
CA ASN A 3 -6.96 2.17 22.91
C ASN A 3 -7.97 2.13 21.75
N LYS A 4 -8.75 3.20 21.59
CA LYS A 4 -9.68 3.32 20.45
C LYS A 4 -8.87 3.56 19.18
N LEU A 5 -9.29 2.95 18.09
CA LEU A 5 -8.70 3.18 16.77
C LEU A 5 -9.03 4.61 16.29
N GLN A 6 -8.01 5.31 15.80
CA GLN A 6 -8.10 6.72 15.41
C GLN A 6 -8.48 6.85 13.93
N VAL A 7 -9.57 7.54 13.66
CA VAL A 7 -10.12 7.76 12.31
C VAL A 7 -10.08 9.25 12.00
N LEU A 8 -9.42 9.64 10.91
CA LEU A 8 -9.47 11.01 10.39
C LEU A 8 -10.44 11.10 9.21
N VAL A 9 -11.37 12.03 9.27
CA VAL A 9 -12.30 12.35 8.17
C VAL A 9 -12.06 13.76 7.68
N ILE A 10 -11.76 13.88 6.38
CA ILE A 10 -11.40 15.11 5.69
C ILE A 10 -12.48 15.41 4.66
N ASP A 11 -13.32 16.38 4.94
CA ASP A 11 -14.45 16.74 4.07
C ASP A 11 -14.90 18.18 4.40
N ASP A 12 -15.08 19.03 3.42
CA ASP A 12 -15.54 20.41 3.62
C ASP A 12 -17.00 20.50 4.11
N ASP A 13 -17.75 19.39 3.97
CA ASP A 13 -19.07 19.23 4.61
C ASP A 13 -18.95 18.53 5.96
N ALA A 14 -19.05 19.29 7.05
CA ALA A 14 -19.05 18.78 8.42
C ALA A 14 -20.15 17.71 8.71
N VAL A 15 -21.17 17.57 7.85
CA VAL A 15 -22.20 16.53 8.01
C VAL A 15 -21.59 15.14 7.77
N VAL A 16 -20.63 15.02 6.87
CA VAL A 16 -19.96 13.76 6.59
C VAL A 16 -19.21 13.28 7.83
N GLY A 17 -18.36 14.12 8.44
CA GLY A 17 -17.65 13.77 9.67
C GLY A 17 -18.58 13.35 10.81
N ARG A 18 -19.68 14.09 11.02
CA ARG A 18 -20.71 13.70 12.03
C ARG A 18 -21.36 12.36 11.70
N SER A 19 -21.47 11.98 10.43
CA SER A 19 -22.04 10.69 10.04
C SER A 19 -21.08 9.55 10.40
N PHE A 20 -19.77 9.73 10.17
CA PHE A 20 -18.75 8.79 10.61
C PHE A 20 -18.72 8.67 12.14
N ASP A 21 -18.68 9.78 12.86
CA ASP A 21 -18.68 9.78 14.33
C ASP A 21 -19.89 9.02 14.89
N ARG A 22 -21.10 9.29 14.40
CA ARG A 22 -22.31 8.59 14.82
C ARG A 22 -22.26 7.08 14.61
N VAL A 23 -21.64 6.62 13.51
CA VAL A 23 -21.59 5.19 13.16
C VAL A 23 -20.48 4.46 13.91
N LEU A 24 -19.34 5.12 14.13
CA LEU A 24 -18.11 4.47 14.57
C LEU A 24 -17.82 4.62 16.07
N SER A 25 -18.29 5.68 16.74
CA SER A 25 -17.94 5.96 18.13
C SER A 25 -18.33 4.84 19.11
N ASP A 26 -19.44 4.15 18.88
CA ASP A 26 -19.89 3.02 19.71
C ASP A 26 -19.19 1.69 19.35
N LYS A 27 -18.36 1.69 18.30
CA LYS A 27 -17.69 0.50 17.75
C LYS A 27 -16.19 0.43 18.04
N GLY A 28 -15.71 1.26 18.94
CA GLY A 28 -14.31 1.26 19.37
C GLY A 28 -13.41 2.20 18.58
N TYR A 29 -13.99 3.11 17.79
CA TYR A 29 -13.25 4.14 17.05
C TYR A 29 -13.37 5.51 17.71
N GLU A 30 -12.38 6.35 17.50
CA GLU A 30 -12.42 7.78 17.81
C GLU A 30 -12.26 8.55 16.50
N VAL A 31 -13.23 9.41 16.18
CA VAL A 31 -13.33 10.10 14.90
C VAL A 31 -12.94 11.57 15.04
N SER A 32 -11.88 11.96 14.39
CA SER A 32 -11.48 13.35 14.20
C SER A 32 -11.94 13.85 12.84
N THR A 33 -12.49 15.05 12.78
CA THR A 33 -12.98 15.65 11.53
C THR A 33 -12.28 16.97 11.27
N VAL A 34 -11.75 17.14 10.06
CA VAL A 34 -11.19 18.39 9.56
C VAL A 34 -11.84 18.80 8.25
N LEU A 35 -11.90 20.10 7.98
CA LEU A 35 -12.71 20.66 6.90
C LEU A 35 -11.87 21.11 5.69
N SER A 36 -10.56 20.84 5.68
CA SER A 36 -9.68 21.17 4.55
C SER A 36 -8.47 20.25 4.50
N GLY A 37 -7.83 20.17 3.33
CA GLY A 37 -6.61 19.41 3.15
C GLY A 37 -5.44 19.92 4.00
N GLU A 38 -5.31 21.24 4.16
CA GLU A 38 -4.27 21.86 5.00
C GLU A 38 -4.42 21.44 6.45
N ALA A 39 -5.66 21.51 6.99
CA ALA A 39 -5.94 21.09 8.36
C ALA A 39 -5.69 19.58 8.56
N ALA A 40 -5.91 18.77 7.52
CA ALA A 40 -5.61 17.34 7.57
C ALA A 40 -4.11 17.08 7.69
N LEU A 41 -3.29 17.74 6.88
CA LEU A 41 -1.83 17.62 6.95
C LEU A 41 -1.28 18.06 8.30
N ASP A 42 -1.82 19.17 8.84
CA ASP A 42 -1.48 19.64 10.18
C ASP A 42 -1.86 18.63 11.29
N SER A 43 -2.97 17.90 11.13
CA SER A 43 -3.40 16.87 12.09
C SER A 43 -2.50 15.65 12.05
N ILE A 44 -2.15 15.16 10.86
CA ILE A 44 -1.25 14.01 10.67
C ILE A 44 0.18 14.30 11.16
N GLU A 45 0.56 15.58 11.24
CA GLU A 45 1.83 15.96 11.88
C GLU A 45 1.85 15.80 13.40
N LYS A 46 0.70 15.81 14.04
CA LYS A 46 0.56 15.85 15.50
C LYS A 46 0.07 14.54 16.09
N GLU A 47 -0.67 13.77 15.32
CA GLU A 47 -1.36 12.57 15.77
C GLU A 47 -1.28 11.46 14.72
N ASP A 48 -1.18 10.22 15.18
CA ASP A 48 -1.23 9.04 14.31
C ASP A 48 -2.68 8.60 14.11
N TYR A 49 -3.00 8.15 12.88
CA TYR A 49 -4.32 7.67 12.52
C TYR A 49 -4.25 6.26 11.95
N ASP A 50 -5.20 5.40 12.38
CA ASP A 50 -5.31 4.03 11.89
C ASP A 50 -5.99 3.97 10.52
N VAL A 51 -6.81 4.97 10.17
CA VAL A 51 -7.41 5.12 8.84
C VAL A 51 -7.76 6.58 8.55
N VAL A 52 -7.59 6.99 7.30
CA VAL A 52 -7.94 8.33 6.81
C VAL A 52 -8.99 8.23 5.72
N PHE A 53 -10.05 9.03 5.82
CA PHE A 53 -11.05 9.23 4.77
C PHE A 53 -10.95 10.65 4.23
N THR A 54 -10.93 10.83 2.91
CA THR A 54 -10.82 12.16 2.29
C THR A 54 -11.79 12.36 1.14
N ASP A 55 -12.48 13.49 1.08
CA ASP A 55 -13.16 13.89 -0.15
C ASP A 55 -12.15 14.43 -1.17
N ILE A 56 -12.44 14.26 -2.46
CA ILE A 56 -11.59 14.79 -3.55
C ILE A 56 -11.76 16.30 -3.67
N LYS A 57 -13.03 16.76 -3.67
CA LYS A 57 -13.33 18.16 -3.98
C LYS A 57 -13.46 19.00 -2.73
N MET A 58 -12.41 19.65 -2.35
CA MET A 58 -12.35 20.60 -1.25
C MET A 58 -11.71 21.91 -1.71
N PRO A 59 -12.04 23.05 -1.08
CA PRO A 59 -11.28 24.28 -1.27
C PRO A 59 -9.83 24.14 -0.82
N GLY A 60 -8.88 24.72 -1.54
CA GLY A 60 -7.44 24.61 -1.26
C GLY A 60 -6.82 23.33 -1.80
N ILE A 61 -6.16 22.57 -0.98
CA ILE A 61 -5.54 21.27 -1.32
C ILE A 61 -6.64 20.24 -1.51
N ASP A 62 -6.67 19.56 -2.67
CA ASP A 62 -7.65 18.52 -2.95
C ASP A 62 -7.29 17.17 -2.29
N GLY A 63 -8.27 16.25 -2.23
CA GLY A 63 -8.09 14.98 -1.54
C GLY A 63 -7.10 14.03 -2.22
N LEU A 64 -6.80 14.18 -3.50
CA LEU A 64 -5.77 13.40 -4.18
C LEU A 64 -4.38 13.86 -3.77
N GLU A 65 -4.14 15.17 -3.71
CA GLU A 65 -2.91 15.74 -3.21
C GLU A 65 -2.70 15.43 -1.71
N VAL A 66 -3.78 15.47 -0.91
CA VAL A 66 -3.73 15.04 0.49
C VAL A 66 -3.32 13.56 0.58
N THR A 67 -3.91 12.68 -0.24
CA THR A 67 -3.56 11.26 -0.28
C THR A 67 -2.08 11.05 -0.59
N GLU A 68 -1.55 11.73 -1.61
CA GLU A 68 -0.13 11.66 -1.99
C GLU A 68 0.78 12.02 -0.81
N ARG A 69 0.54 13.18 -0.18
CA ARG A 69 1.37 13.66 0.93
C ARG A 69 1.28 12.76 2.17
N ILE A 70 0.11 12.17 2.46
CA ILE A 70 -0.03 11.19 3.54
C ILE A 70 0.78 9.94 3.22
N LYS A 71 0.69 9.41 2.00
CA LYS A 71 1.40 8.20 1.59
C LYS A 71 2.91 8.38 1.50
N GLU A 72 3.40 9.57 1.21
CA GLU A 72 4.83 9.90 1.29
C GLU A 72 5.36 9.87 2.74
N ARG A 73 4.55 10.28 3.70
CA ARG A 73 4.95 10.39 5.12
C ARG A 73 4.65 9.13 5.92
N CYS A 74 3.46 8.57 5.74
CA CYS A 74 2.92 7.42 6.46
C CYS A 74 2.40 6.38 5.45
N PRO A 75 3.28 5.65 4.74
CA PRO A 75 2.88 4.71 3.68
C PRO A 75 1.97 3.59 4.17
N TRP A 76 2.10 3.20 5.45
CA TRP A 76 1.28 2.16 6.09
C TRP A 76 -0.14 2.62 6.43
N THR A 77 -0.41 3.92 6.63
CA THR A 77 -1.74 4.42 6.97
C THR A 77 -2.69 4.28 5.77
N PRO A 78 -3.78 3.51 5.87
CA PRO A 78 -4.74 3.38 4.80
C PRO A 78 -5.48 4.70 4.56
N VAL A 79 -5.54 5.12 3.30
CA VAL A 79 -6.29 6.29 2.86
C VAL A 79 -7.41 5.85 1.93
N VAL A 80 -8.65 6.14 2.30
CA VAL A 80 -9.84 5.85 1.51
C VAL A 80 -10.41 7.15 0.95
N VAL A 81 -10.49 7.24 -0.36
CA VAL A 81 -11.06 8.40 -1.05
C VAL A 81 -12.57 8.25 -1.14
N ILE A 82 -13.30 9.26 -0.67
CA ILE A 82 -14.77 9.34 -0.72
C ILE A 82 -15.15 10.51 -1.60
N THR A 83 -16.04 10.34 -2.56
CA THR A 83 -16.40 11.46 -3.41
C THR A 83 -17.80 11.37 -4.02
N GLY A 84 -18.47 12.52 -4.16
CA GLY A 84 -19.68 12.67 -4.96
C GLY A 84 -19.40 12.77 -6.46
N TYR A 85 -18.15 13.00 -6.86
CA TYR A 85 -17.70 13.23 -8.23
C TYR A 85 -16.74 12.15 -8.72
N GLY A 86 -17.06 10.88 -8.43
CA GLY A 86 -16.25 9.73 -8.80
C GLY A 86 -16.27 9.49 -10.31
N THR A 87 -15.20 9.87 -11.01
CA THR A 87 -14.92 9.47 -12.39
C THR A 87 -13.92 8.32 -12.37
N GLU A 88 -13.90 7.50 -13.43
CA GLU A 88 -12.88 6.45 -13.59
C GLU A 88 -11.46 7.02 -13.58
N GLU A 89 -11.29 8.25 -14.08
CA GLU A 89 -9.99 8.94 -14.04
C GLU A 89 -9.55 9.25 -12.61
N ASN A 90 -10.45 9.75 -11.76
CA ASN A 90 -10.13 10.05 -10.36
C ASN A 90 -9.84 8.77 -9.55
N GLU A 91 -10.57 7.69 -9.82
CA GLU A 91 -10.34 6.39 -9.21
C GLU A 91 -8.96 5.84 -9.59
N ALA A 92 -8.61 5.90 -10.88
CA ALA A 92 -7.30 5.49 -11.36
C ALA A 92 -6.16 6.35 -10.76
N LYS A 93 -6.34 7.66 -10.65
CA LYS A 93 -5.37 8.56 -10.00
C LYS A 93 -5.20 8.22 -8.52
N ALA A 94 -6.30 8.05 -7.78
CA ALA A 94 -6.25 7.68 -6.38
C ALA A 94 -5.49 6.35 -6.16
N ALA A 95 -5.73 5.35 -7.00
CA ALA A 95 -5.02 4.07 -6.95
C ALA A 95 -3.52 4.22 -7.21
N VAL A 96 -3.11 5.05 -8.19
CA VAL A 96 -1.69 5.32 -8.48
C VAL A 96 -1.01 6.03 -7.31
N LEU A 97 -1.72 6.90 -6.60
CA LEU A 97 -1.22 7.61 -5.41
C LEU A 97 -1.23 6.74 -4.13
N GLY A 98 -1.61 5.47 -4.24
CA GLY A 98 -1.58 4.52 -3.13
C GLY A 98 -2.81 4.55 -2.24
N ALA A 99 -3.95 5.09 -2.70
CA ALA A 99 -5.20 4.99 -1.95
C ALA A 99 -5.59 3.53 -1.75
N SER A 100 -5.97 3.18 -0.52
CA SER A 100 -6.41 1.83 -0.13
C SER A 100 -7.86 1.54 -0.56
N GLY A 101 -8.62 2.57 -0.92
CA GLY A 101 -9.99 2.41 -1.38
C GLY A 101 -10.57 3.67 -2.01
N PHE A 102 -11.65 3.47 -2.77
CA PHE A 102 -12.40 4.54 -3.41
C PHE A 102 -13.90 4.26 -3.26
N VAL A 103 -14.63 5.22 -2.69
CA VAL A 103 -16.06 5.07 -2.38
C VAL A 103 -16.85 6.27 -2.87
N ARG A 104 -17.99 6.01 -3.49
CA ARG A 104 -18.88 7.06 -4.01
C ARG A 104 -19.94 7.42 -2.99
N LYS A 105 -20.17 8.74 -2.77
CA LYS A 105 -21.29 9.24 -2.02
C LYS A 105 -22.60 8.93 -2.79
N PRO A 106 -23.74 8.62 -2.13
CA PRO A 106 -24.00 8.78 -0.71
C PRO A 106 -23.48 7.62 0.15
N LEU A 107 -23.05 7.95 1.39
CA LEU A 107 -22.58 6.98 2.37
C LEU A 107 -23.72 6.56 3.30
N THR A 108 -24.03 5.28 3.33
CA THR A 108 -24.93 4.71 4.34
C THR A 108 -24.13 4.26 5.58
N PRO A 109 -24.77 4.08 6.76
CA PRO A 109 -24.08 3.55 7.93
C PRO A 109 -23.34 2.23 7.67
N GLU A 110 -23.96 1.33 6.90
CA GLU A 110 -23.39 0.02 6.56
C GLU A 110 -22.14 0.16 5.67
N ILE A 111 -22.14 1.13 4.74
CA ILE A 111 -20.98 1.42 3.90
C ILE A 111 -19.86 1.97 4.77
N ILE A 112 -20.12 2.96 5.63
CA ILE A 112 -19.14 3.55 6.54
C ILE A 112 -18.46 2.45 7.37
N GLU A 113 -19.26 1.59 7.99
CA GLU A 113 -18.76 0.49 8.82
C GLU A 113 -17.89 -0.48 8.00
N SER A 114 -18.39 -0.95 6.86
CA SER A 114 -17.70 -1.95 6.05
C SER A 114 -16.38 -1.46 5.46
N ILE A 115 -16.33 -0.20 5.00
CA ILE A 115 -15.08 0.38 4.47
C ILE A 115 -14.05 0.64 5.56
N THR A 116 -14.49 1.02 6.76
CA THR A 116 -13.59 1.23 7.90
C THR A 116 -12.96 -0.09 8.34
N LEU A 117 -13.79 -1.13 8.55
CA LEU A 117 -13.30 -2.47 8.90
C LEU A 117 -12.32 -3.01 7.86
N LYS A 118 -12.64 -2.85 6.57
CA LYS A 118 -11.76 -3.28 5.49
C LYS A 118 -10.41 -2.55 5.52
N ALA A 119 -10.43 -1.22 5.63
CA ALA A 119 -9.22 -0.42 5.62
C ALA A 119 -8.30 -0.75 6.81
N VAL A 120 -8.86 -0.92 8.01
CA VAL A 120 -8.10 -1.29 9.21
C VAL A 120 -7.52 -2.70 9.09
N SER A 121 -8.29 -3.68 8.60
CA SER A 121 -7.80 -5.06 8.44
C SER A 121 -6.66 -5.17 7.41
N GLU A 122 -6.68 -4.36 6.36
CA GLU A 122 -5.61 -4.31 5.36
C GLU A 122 -4.31 -3.73 5.94
N SER A 123 -4.39 -2.76 6.85
CA SER A 123 -3.21 -2.19 7.52
C SER A 123 -2.56 -3.18 8.49
N GLU A 124 -3.35 -3.96 9.24
CA GLU A 124 -2.83 -4.98 10.15
C GLU A 124 -2.03 -6.05 9.39
N VAL A 125 -2.52 -6.52 8.24
CA VAL A 125 -1.83 -7.51 7.40
C VAL A 125 -0.49 -6.98 6.87
N ILE A 126 -0.42 -5.69 6.50
CA ILE A 126 0.82 -5.08 6.01
C ILE A 126 1.85 -4.99 7.13
N LEU A 127 1.45 -4.57 8.33
CA LEU A 127 2.33 -4.46 9.49
C LEU A 127 2.89 -5.84 9.93
N GLU A 128 2.03 -6.87 9.96
CA GLU A 128 2.47 -8.24 10.26
C GLU A 128 3.46 -8.78 9.21
N ALA A 129 3.26 -8.47 7.93
CA ALA A 129 4.16 -8.87 6.86
C ALA A 129 5.53 -8.17 6.95
N GLU A 130 5.57 -6.89 7.32
CA GLU A 130 6.81 -6.13 7.53
C GLU A 130 7.56 -6.60 8.78
N GLU A 131 6.86 -6.94 9.87
CA GLU A 131 7.49 -7.52 11.07
C GLU A 131 8.14 -8.88 10.77
N LEU A 132 7.47 -9.73 9.99
CA LEU A 132 8.02 -11.03 9.58
C LEU A 132 9.24 -10.87 8.67
N ALA A 133 9.20 -9.94 7.72
CA ALA A 133 10.33 -9.65 6.82
C ALA A 133 11.55 -9.13 7.59
N ASN A 134 11.35 -8.24 8.56
CA ASN A 134 12.43 -7.70 9.40
C ASN A 134 13.03 -8.76 10.35
N GLN A 135 12.26 -9.77 10.78
CA GLN A 135 12.78 -10.87 11.58
C GLN A 135 13.73 -11.77 10.77
N ASP A 136 13.43 -12.00 9.50
CA ASP A 136 14.30 -12.81 8.63
C ASP A 136 15.63 -12.08 8.30
N GLU A 137 15.65 -10.76 8.16
CA GLU A 137 16.89 -9.99 7.99
C GLU A 137 17.76 -10.02 9.25
N MET A 138 17.18 -9.93 10.45
CA MET A 138 17.92 -9.97 11.71
C MET A 138 18.55 -11.36 11.97
N VAL A 139 17.93 -12.43 11.51
CA VAL A 139 18.49 -13.80 11.63
C VAL A 139 19.68 -13.99 10.69
N VAL A 140 19.69 -13.34 9.53
CA VAL A 140 20.82 -13.40 8.58
C VAL A 140 22.02 -12.59 9.09
N GLU A 141 21.80 -11.45 9.72
CA GLU A 141 22.88 -10.61 10.27
C GLU A 141 23.56 -11.26 11.49
N VAL A 142 22.80 -11.91 12.37
CA VAL A 142 23.36 -12.66 13.50
C VAL A 142 24.11 -13.92 13.04
N ALA A 143 23.72 -14.54 11.92
CA ALA A 143 24.43 -15.70 11.37
C ALA A 143 25.76 -15.31 10.71
N THR A 144 25.92 -14.08 10.22
CA THR A 144 27.19 -13.61 9.64
C THR A 144 28.21 -13.17 10.68
N GLU A 145 27.80 -12.68 11.86
CA GLU A 145 28.73 -12.31 12.93
C GLU A 145 29.33 -13.51 13.70
N THR A 146 28.70 -14.71 13.60
CA THR A 146 29.21 -15.92 14.26
C THR A 146 30.16 -16.76 13.40
N GLU A 147 30.38 -16.45 12.12
CA GLU A 147 31.30 -17.18 11.25
C GLU A 147 32.77 -16.67 11.25
N GLU A 148 33.09 -15.56 11.92
CA GLU A 148 34.47 -15.04 11.95
C GLU A 148 35.39 -15.65 13.01
N VAL A 149 34.97 -16.62 13.83
CA VAL A 149 35.77 -17.16 14.94
C VAL A 149 36.29 -18.58 14.74
N VAL A 150 36.02 -19.28 13.60
CA VAL A 150 36.56 -20.62 13.37
C VAL A 150 37.18 -20.73 11.99
N SER A 151 38.39 -20.20 11.83
CA SER A 151 39.26 -20.55 10.70
C SER A 151 40.50 -21.32 11.18
N GLU A 152 40.35 -22.61 11.34
CA GLU A 152 41.44 -23.57 11.24
C GLU A 152 40.85 -24.99 11.10
N THR A 153 40.68 -25.46 9.90
CA THR A 153 41.02 -26.79 9.34
C THR A 153 40.31 -27.00 8.01
N GLY A 154 41.07 -27.34 7.02
CA GLY A 154 40.77 -27.32 5.59
C GLY A 154 39.95 -28.46 4.98
N GLU A 155 38.81 -28.86 5.55
CA GLU A 155 37.92 -29.89 4.97
C GLU A 155 36.43 -29.53 4.82
N VAL A 156 35.99 -28.36 5.26
CA VAL A 156 34.57 -27.96 5.28
C VAL A 156 34.12 -27.23 4.00
N SER A 157 35.04 -26.85 3.12
CA SER A 157 34.78 -25.98 1.95
C SER A 157 33.89 -26.56 0.84
N ARG A 158 33.68 -27.89 0.79
CA ARG A 158 32.82 -28.53 -0.24
C ARG A 158 31.36 -28.67 0.17
N LYS A 159 31.06 -28.73 1.46
CA LYS A 159 29.69 -28.86 1.98
C LYS A 159 28.95 -27.53 2.06
N ALA A 160 29.64 -26.44 2.40
CA ALA A 160 29.06 -25.09 2.50
C ALA A 160 28.60 -24.55 1.14
N ARG A 161 29.34 -24.86 0.04
CA ARG A 161 28.96 -24.41 -1.33
C ARG A 161 27.65 -25.04 -1.84
N ASN A 162 27.29 -26.23 -1.36
CA ASN A 162 26.05 -26.91 -1.74
C ASN A 162 24.84 -26.39 -0.93
N ILE A 163 25.06 -25.92 0.30
CA ILE A 163 24.00 -25.33 1.15
C ILE A 163 23.61 -23.96 0.62
N GLY A 164 24.56 -23.11 0.22
CA GLY A 164 24.27 -21.81 -0.39
C GLY A 164 23.48 -21.90 -1.71
N LEU A 165 23.74 -22.92 -2.53
CA LEU A 165 22.98 -23.20 -3.76
C LEU A 165 21.56 -23.71 -3.48
N PHE A 166 21.34 -24.39 -2.36
CA PHE A 166 20.00 -24.86 -1.96
C PHE A 166 19.09 -23.73 -1.53
N PHE A 167 19.61 -22.73 -0.80
CA PHE A 167 18.85 -21.54 -0.40
C PHE A 167 18.67 -20.52 -1.55
N ALA A 168 19.54 -20.48 -2.54
CA ALA A 168 19.38 -19.65 -3.74
C ALA A 168 18.32 -20.18 -4.74
N SER A 169 17.98 -21.46 -4.66
CA SER A 169 17.06 -22.14 -5.58
C SER A 169 15.67 -21.50 -5.68
N PRO A 170 14.96 -21.12 -4.57
CA PRO A 170 13.64 -20.50 -4.66
C PRO A 170 13.68 -19.09 -5.30
N PHE A 171 14.76 -18.33 -5.09
CA PHE A 171 14.91 -17.00 -5.69
C PHE A 171 15.21 -17.05 -7.19
N ILE A 172 15.93 -18.06 -7.64
CA ILE A 172 16.17 -18.29 -9.07
C ILE A 172 14.85 -18.67 -9.76
N ALA A 173 14.04 -19.54 -9.15
CA ALA A 173 12.73 -19.92 -9.66
C ALA A 173 11.75 -18.73 -9.71
N LEU A 174 11.74 -17.87 -8.68
CA LEU A 174 10.92 -16.66 -8.63
C LEU A 174 11.34 -15.65 -9.70
N GLY A 175 12.65 -15.50 -9.97
CA GLY A 175 13.19 -14.66 -11.03
C GLY A 175 12.69 -15.09 -12.42
N TYR A 176 12.60 -16.40 -12.67
CA TYR A 176 12.05 -16.92 -13.92
C TYR A 176 10.55 -16.66 -14.06
N VAL A 177 9.77 -16.80 -12.98
CA VAL A 177 8.32 -16.53 -12.99
C VAL A 177 8.02 -15.07 -13.30
N ILE A 178 8.84 -14.15 -12.77
CA ILE A 178 8.69 -12.71 -13.03
C ILE A 178 9.20 -12.34 -14.44
N ALA A 179 10.30 -12.93 -14.91
CA ALA A 179 10.91 -12.57 -16.20
C ALA A 179 10.18 -13.15 -17.43
N LEU A 180 9.58 -14.35 -17.31
CA LEU A 180 8.88 -15.01 -18.43
C LEU A 180 7.78 -14.19 -19.10
N PRO A 181 6.88 -13.50 -18.37
CA PRO A 181 5.87 -12.65 -18.99
C PRO A 181 6.46 -11.50 -19.80
N PHE A 182 7.58 -10.91 -19.35
CA PHE A 182 8.25 -9.82 -20.07
C PHE A 182 8.96 -10.28 -21.33
N VAL A 183 9.57 -11.47 -21.31
CA VAL A 183 10.20 -12.07 -22.49
C VAL A 183 9.13 -12.44 -23.54
N GLY A 184 8.01 -13.01 -23.12
CA GLY A 184 6.89 -13.32 -24.01
C GLY A 184 6.27 -12.06 -24.64
N PHE A 185 6.10 -11.01 -23.83
CA PHE A 185 5.56 -9.73 -24.30
C PHE A 185 6.52 -9.03 -25.27
N TYR A 186 7.82 -9.07 -25.02
CA TYR A 186 8.84 -8.53 -25.92
C TYR A 186 8.83 -9.26 -27.29
N GLN A 187 8.75 -10.60 -27.30
CA GLN A 187 8.67 -11.38 -28.53
C GLN A 187 7.38 -11.08 -29.31
N PHE A 188 6.26 -10.89 -28.59
CA PHE A 188 4.98 -10.52 -29.22
C PHE A 188 5.05 -9.16 -29.91
N ILE A 189 5.65 -8.16 -29.27
CA ILE A 189 5.87 -6.83 -29.87
C ILE A 189 6.78 -6.92 -31.11
N LYS A 190 7.83 -7.75 -31.07
CA LYS A 190 8.74 -7.94 -32.20
C LYS A 190 8.02 -8.55 -33.40
N LEU A 191 7.23 -9.61 -33.18
CA LEU A 191 6.41 -10.26 -34.21
C LEU A 191 5.36 -9.32 -34.81
N ALA A 192 4.72 -8.50 -33.96
CA ALA A 192 3.73 -7.52 -34.42
C ALA A 192 4.37 -6.42 -35.29
N LYS A 193 5.59 -5.99 -34.98
CA LYS A 193 6.34 -5.03 -35.81
C LYS A 193 6.75 -5.64 -37.15
N GLU A 194 7.22 -6.88 -37.19
CA GLU A 194 7.56 -7.59 -38.43
C GLU A 194 6.35 -7.83 -39.34
N ALA A 195 5.19 -8.17 -38.75
CA ALA A 195 3.94 -8.33 -39.49
C ALA A 195 3.45 -7.00 -40.11
N ARG A 196 3.59 -5.88 -39.38
CA ARG A 196 3.29 -4.55 -39.93
C ARG A 196 4.25 -4.13 -41.03
N ALA A 197 5.54 -4.42 -40.91
CA ALA A 197 6.54 -4.12 -41.94
C ALA A 197 6.26 -4.87 -43.25
N LYS A 198 5.90 -6.17 -43.17
CA LYS A 198 5.51 -6.97 -44.33
C LYS A 198 4.25 -6.45 -45.03
N LYS A 199 3.26 -5.95 -44.27
CA LYS A 199 2.03 -5.41 -44.82
C LYS A 199 2.24 -4.06 -45.56
N ASN A 200 3.24 -3.27 -45.14
CA ASN A 200 3.58 -2.02 -45.80
C ASN A 200 4.50 -2.20 -47.02
N ALA A 201 5.19 -3.31 -47.13
CA ALA A 201 6.05 -3.64 -48.30
C ALA A 201 5.27 -4.27 -49.46
N SER A 202 3.98 -4.62 -49.23
CA SER A 202 3.08 -5.23 -50.23
C SER A 202 2.04 -4.24 -50.80
N LYS A 203 2.24 -2.95 -50.64
CA LYS A 203 1.48 -1.85 -51.24
C LYS A 203 2.41 -0.99 -52.09
#